data_2a1481f2dba3299ca331cb6a054301fe
#
_entry.id   2a1481f2dba3299ca331cb6a054301fe
#
_cell.length_a   1.000
_cell.length_b   1.000
_cell.length_c   1.000
_cell.angle_alpha   90.00
_cell.angle_beta   90.00
_cell.angle_gamma   90.00
#
_symmetry.space_group_name_H-M   'P 1'
#
loop_
_entity.id
_entity.type
_entity.pdbx_description
1 polymer ?
#
loop_
_entity_poly.entity_id
_entity_poly.type
_entity_poly.pdbx_seq_one_letter_code
_entity_poly.pdbx_strand_id
1 'polypeptide(L)'
;MIYCGDCLEIMPTLPDKSIDMILCDLPYGTTACKWDVVIPFEPLWKEYKRLIKDNGAIVLTASQPFTSALVMSNPKLFKYEWIYEKTKATNYLNAKKNPMKYHENILVFGYGLLNYIPQMTKGEPYHRTHRNEKDESTYGKSTRKNGHILNNAGERYPNSVIRFKNPSGRGQLHPTQKPVALFEYLIRTYTNEGETVLDNCAGSGTTGVACIKTRREFILIEKDPKYVAMIERRIKQVQPPLPMTA
;
A
#
# COMPACT_ATOMS: atom_id res chain seq x y z
N MET A 1 -14.08 -10.78 4.03
CA MET A 1 -15.25 -10.27 4.81
C MET A 1 -15.43 -8.78 4.60
N ILE A 2 -16.67 -8.26 4.67
CA ILE A 2 -16.98 -6.82 4.52
C ILE A 2 -17.82 -6.43 5.74
N TYR A 3 -17.42 -5.35 6.41
CA TYR A 3 -18.13 -4.79 7.57
C TYR A 3 -18.60 -3.37 7.26
N CYS A 4 -19.85 -3.07 7.65
CA CYS A 4 -20.43 -1.73 7.58
C CYS A 4 -20.39 -1.06 8.96
N GLY A 5 -19.59 -0.02 9.14
CA GLY A 5 -19.50 0.71 10.42
C GLY A 5 -18.19 1.45 10.62
N ASP A 6 -18.04 2.05 11.79
CA ASP A 6 -16.83 2.75 12.17
C ASP A 6 -15.67 1.77 12.41
N CYS A 7 -14.52 2.04 11.83
CA CYS A 7 -13.38 1.13 11.95
C CYS A 7 -12.84 1.02 13.38
N LEU A 8 -12.97 2.06 14.20
CA LEU A 8 -12.55 2.03 15.60
C LEU A 8 -13.51 1.22 16.50
N GLU A 9 -14.73 0.94 16.03
CA GLU A 9 -15.68 0.06 16.71
C GLU A 9 -15.52 -1.41 16.21
N ILE A 10 -15.19 -1.61 14.93
CA ILE A 10 -15.11 -2.93 14.33
C ILE A 10 -13.75 -3.58 14.57
N MET A 11 -12.64 -2.86 14.40
CA MET A 11 -11.30 -3.43 14.60
C MET A 11 -11.12 -4.13 15.96
N PRO A 12 -11.62 -3.60 17.09
CA PRO A 12 -11.54 -4.29 18.38
C PRO A 12 -12.19 -5.68 18.42
N THR A 13 -13.11 -6.00 17.52
CA THR A 13 -13.78 -7.31 17.45
C THR A 13 -12.96 -8.36 16.69
N LEU A 14 -11.92 -7.94 15.96
CA LEU A 14 -11.06 -8.83 15.19
C LEU A 14 -10.01 -9.48 16.12
N PRO A 15 -9.61 -10.75 15.86
CA PRO A 15 -8.61 -11.43 16.67
C PRO A 15 -7.23 -10.76 16.62
N ASP A 16 -6.47 -10.83 17.72
CA ASP A 16 -5.08 -10.38 17.79
C ASP A 16 -4.22 -11.15 16.78
N LYS A 17 -3.21 -10.48 16.21
CA LYS A 17 -2.23 -11.09 15.30
C LYS A 17 -2.84 -11.90 14.15
N SER A 18 -4.02 -11.47 13.69
CA SER A 18 -4.76 -12.15 12.60
C SER A 18 -4.50 -11.58 11.21
N ILE A 19 -3.86 -10.41 11.11
CA ILE A 19 -3.67 -9.67 9.87
C ILE A 19 -2.22 -9.75 9.40
N ASP A 20 -2.02 -10.16 8.15
CA ASP A 20 -0.70 -10.23 7.52
C ASP A 20 -0.26 -8.88 6.93
N MET A 21 -1.22 -8.10 6.44
CA MET A 21 -0.98 -6.76 5.92
C MET A 21 -2.16 -5.83 6.23
N ILE A 22 -1.87 -4.61 6.65
CA ILE A 22 -2.82 -3.51 6.62
C ILE A 22 -2.48 -2.66 5.40
N LEU A 23 -3.43 -2.51 4.48
CA LEU A 23 -3.29 -1.65 3.29
C LEU A 23 -4.47 -0.70 3.23
N CYS A 24 -4.25 0.56 3.54
CA CYS A 24 -5.32 1.52 3.68
C CYS A 24 -5.00 2.89 3.07
N ASP A 25 -6.02 3.48 2.44
CA ASP A 25 -6.05 4.87 2.01
C ASP A 25 -6.83 5.68 3.05
N LEU A 26 -6.17 6.09 4.12
CA LEU A 26 -6.79 6.83 5.22
C LEU A 26 -7.38 8.17 4.76
N PRO A 27 -8.38 8.74 5.42
CA PRO A 27 -8.80 10.12 5.17
C PRO A 27 -7.71 11.09 5.64
N TYR A 28 -7.32 12.04 4.76
CA TYR A 28 -6.19 12.97 5.02
C TYR A 28 -6.62 14.27 5.67
N GLY A 29 -7.93 14.58 5.70
CA GLY A 29 -8.43 15.88 6.17
C GLY A 29 -8.05 17.06 5.26
N THR A 30 -7.84 16.79 3.97
CA THR A 30 -7.35 17.81 3.01
C THR A 30 -8.34 18.16 1.91
N THR A 31 -9.51 17.54 1.91
CA THR A 31 -10.58 17.79 0.94
C THR A 31 -11.82 18.40 1.60
N ALA A 32 -12.73 18.96 0.81
CA ALA A 32 -14.02 19.48 1.29
C ALA A 32 -15.05 18.36 1.52
N CYS A 33 -14.68 17.10 1.36
CA CYS A 33 -15.59 15.98 1.53
C CYS A 33 -15.90 15.74 3.01
N LYS A 34 -17.16 15.56 3.37
CA LYS A 34 -17.59 15.36 4.78
C LYS A 34 -16.98 14.12 5.43
N TRP A 35 -16.62 13.12 4.65
CA TRP A 35 -15.99 11.87 5.12
C TRP A 35 -14.48 12.01 5.32
N ASP A 36 -13.84 13.04 4.78
CA ASP A 36 -12.38 13.23 4.86
C ASP A 36 -11.97 13.84 6.21
N VAL A 37 -12.23 13.10 7.28
CA VAL A 37 -11.89 13.47 8.66
C VAL A 37 -10.80 12.53 9.14
N VAL A 38 -9.68 13.09 9.58
CA VAL A 38 -8.53 12.33 10.10
C VAL A 38 -8.96 11.45 11.28
N ILE A 39 -8.70 10.15 11.16
CA ILE A 39 -8.94 9.21 12.26
C ILE A 39 -7.91 9.49 13.36
N PRO A 40 -8.32 9.56 14.64
CA PRO A 40 -7.40 9.78 15.76
C PRO A 40 -6.29 8.72 15.77
N PHE A 41 -5.04 9.17 15.76
CA PHE A 41 -3.89 8.28 15.61
C PHE A 41 -3.70 7.30 16.78
N GLU A 42 -3.95 7.73 18.01
CA GLU A 42 -3.74 6.90 19.18
C GLU A 42 -4.59 5.62 19.16
N PRO A 43 -5.93 5.66 19.05
CA PRO A 43 -6.75 4.46 18.95
C PRO A 43 -6.46 3.67 17.66
N LEU A 44 -6.17 4.33 16.55
CA LEU A 44 -5.81 3.67 15.29
C LEU A 44 -4.56 2.81 15.46
N TRP A 45 -3.46 3.38 16.00
CA TRP A 45 -2.22 2.65 16.25
C TRP A 45 -2.35 1.57 17.31
N LYS A 46 -3.22 1.74 18.30
CA LYS A 46 -3.53 0.69 19.28
C LYS A 46 -4.03 -0.58 18.58
N GLU A 47 -5.03 -0.42 17.69
CA GLU A 47 -5.62 -1.54 16.98
C GLU A 47 -4.66 -2.11 15.91
N TYR A 48 -3.97 -1.28 15.16
CA TYR A 48 -3.00 -1.73 14.17
C TYR A 48 -1.89 -2.60 14.79
N LYS A 49 -1.34 -2.18 15.93
CA LYS A 49 -0.32 -2.94 16.67
C LYS A 49 -0.83 -4.27 17.20
N ARG A 50 -2.09 -4.34 17.60
CA ARG A 50 -2.72 -5.54 18.11
C ARG A 50 -3.00 -6.54 16.98
N LEU A 51 -3.54 -6.05 15.86
CA LEU A 51 -4.01 -6.86 14.76
C LEU A 51 -2.89 -7.40 13.87
N ILE A 52 -1.85 -6.61 13.63
CA ILE A 52 -0.80 -6.98 12.69
C ILE A 52 0.11 -8.09 13.24
N LYS A 53 0.44 -9.08 12.45
CA LYS A 53 1.44 -10.11 12.77
C LYS A 53 2.84 -9.51 12.89
N ASP A 54 3.77 -10.21 13.53
CA ASP A 54 5.11 -9.67 13.84
C ASP A 54 5.95 -9.34 12.60
N ASN A 55 5.77 -10.08 11.50
CA ASN A 55 6.40 -9.83 10.20
C ASN A 55 5.47 -9.10 9.21
N GLY A 56 4.28 -8.73 9.65
CA GLY A 56 3.27 -8.06 8.81
C GLY A 56 3.61 -6.61 8.53
N ALA A 57 3.18 -6.11 7.38
CA ALA A 57 3.40 -4.74 6.95
C ALA A 57 2.13 -3.88 7.13
N ILE A 58 2.30 -2.66 7.63
CA ILE A 58 1.26 -1.63 7.63
C ILE A 58 1.63 -0.63 6.55
N VAL A 59 0.85 -0.57 5.49
CA VAL A 59 1.11 0.21 4.28
C VAL A 59 -0.01 1.21 4.08
N LEU A 60 0.32 2.49 4.24
CA LEU A 60 -0.66 3.58 4.26
C LEU A 60 -0.34 4.60 3.18
N THR A 61 -1.30 4.90 2.33
CA THR A 61 -1.15 6.01 1.39
C THR A 61 -1.30 7.33 2.13
N ALA A 62 -0.58 8.34 1.68
CA ALA A 62 -0.55 9.64 2.32
C ALA A 62 -0.19 10.75 1.34
N SER A 63 -0.46 11.97 1.74
CA SER A 63 -0.04 13.18 1.04
C SER A 63 0.19 14.31 2.03
N GLN A 64 1.17 15.19 1.76
CA GLN A 64 1.46 16.31 2.65
C GLN A 64 0.24 17.23 2.85
N PRO A 65 0.03 17.77 4.09
CA PRO A 65 0.85 17.62 5.30
C PRO A 65 0.58 16.34 6.11
N PHE A 66 -0.46 15.56 5.76
CA PHE A 66 -0.85 14.33 6.46
C PHE A 66 0.29 13.31 6.52
N THR A 67 1.13 13.19 5.45
CA THR A 67 2.32 12.34 5.44
C THR A 67 3.21 12.57 6.65
N SER A 68 3.58 13.83 6.92
CA SER A 68 4.45 14.17 8.05
C SER A 68 3.79 13.87 9.40
N ALA A 69 2.51 14.19 9.54
CA ALA A 69 1.75 13.90 10.76
C ALA A 69 1.69 12.38 11.05
N LEU A 70 1.44 11.58 10.00
CA LEU A 70 1.33 10.13 10.12
C LEU A 70 2.68 9.48 10.48
N VAL A 71 3.79 9.91 9.86
CA VAL A 71 5.14 9.43 10.23
C VAL A 71 5.45 9.79 11.68
N MET A 72 5.22 11.04 12.06
CA MET A 72 5.51 11.51 13.42
C MET A 72 4.59 10.92 14.49
N SER A 73 3.42 10.41 14.11
CA SER A 73 2.52 9.74 15.04
C SER A 73 3.08 8.37 15.52
N ASN A 74 3.97 7.73 14.75
CA ASN A 74 4.60 6.47 15.13
C ASN A 74 5.98 6.26 14.48
N PRO A 75 6.98 7.11 14.77
CA PRO A 75 8.30 7.04 14.12
C PRO A 75 9.07 5.75 14.44
N LYS A 76 8.74 5.08 15.57
CA LYS A 76 9.38 3.81 15.95
C LYS A 76 9.02 2.64 15.03
N LEU A 77 7.83 2.63 14.44
CA LEU A 77 7.40 1.59 13.51
C LEU A 77 7.67 1.97 12.05
N PHE A 78 7.93 3.24 11.74
CA PHE A 78 8.23 3.68 10.38
C PHE A 78 9.49 2.98 9.85
N LYS A 79 9.41 2.46 8.62
CA LYS A 79 10.52 1.76 7.95
C LYS A 79 11.07 2.57 6.79
N TYR A 80 10.24 2.86 5.81
CA TYR A 80 10.55 3.59 4.58
C TYR A 80 9.27 4.00 3.86
N GLU A 81 9.45 4.73 2.77
CA GLU A 81 8.34 5.10 1.90
C GLU A 81 8.58 4.67 0.46
N TRP A 82 7.48 4.51 -0.27
CA TRP A 82 7.44 4.52 -1.72
C TRP A 82 6.80 5.81 -2.20
N ILE A 83 7.23 6.26 -3.37
CA ILE A 83 6.57 7.35 -4.08
C ILE A 83 5.71 6.76 -5.20
N TYR A 84 4.41 6.93 -5.08
CA TYR A 84 3.49 6.63 -6.18
C TYR A 84 3.47 7.79 -7.16
N GLU A 85 4.13 7.63 -8.31
CA GLU A 85 4.08 8.57 -9.42
C GLU A 85 2.81 8.35 -10.24
N LYS A 86 2.02 9.42 -10.37
CA LYS A 86 0.78 9.43 -11.15
C LYS A 86 1.08 9.67 -12.64
N THR A 87 0.30 9.08 -13.53
CA THR A 87 0.42 9.36 -14.97
C THR A 87 -0.21 10.69 -15.38
N LYS A 88 -1.07 11.26 -14.53
CA LYS A 88 -1.68 12.57 -14.70
C LYS A 88 -1.60 13.34 -13.40
N ALA A 89 -1.17 14.58 -13.49
CA ALA A 89 -1.17 15.50 -12.36
C ALA A 89 -2.58 15.76 -11.84
N THR A 90 -2.64 16.04 -10.56
CA THR A 90 -3.83 16.59 -9.89
C THR A 90 -3.55 18.02 -9.42
N ASN A 91 -4.56 18.69 -8.82
CA ASN A 91 -4.46 20.09 -8.35
C ASN A 91 -4.27 21.12 -9.48
N TYR A 92 -4.83 20.86 -10.65
CA TYR A 92 -4.70 21.75 -11.83
C TYR A 92 -5.30 23.15 -11.62
N LEU A 93 -6.32 23.29 -10.77
CA LEU A 93 -6.93 24.59 -10.44
C LEU A 93 -5.94 25.56 -9.77
N ASN A 94 -4.91 25.04 -9.13
CA ASN A 94 -3.86 25.82 -8.46
C ASN A 94 -2.56 25.91 -9.26
N ALA A 95 -2.54 25.49 -10.53
CA ALA A 95 -1.31 25.41 -11.33
C ALA A 95 -0.58 26.75 -11.52
N LYS A 96 -1.28 27.88 -11.35
CA LYS A 96 -0.68 29.23 -11.37
C LYS A 96 -0.09 29.67 -10.01
N LYS A 97 -0.35 28.93 -8.93
CA LYS A 97 0.07 29.29 -7.56
C LYS A 97 1.11 28.34 -6.98
N ASN A 98 1.06 27.07 -7.37
CA ASN A 98 1.96 26.02 -6.90
C ASN A 98 2.09 24.89 -7.93
N PRO A 99 3.14 24.07 -7.84
CA PRO A 99 3.31 22.93 -8.74
C PRO A 99 2.12 21.96 -8.71
N MET A 100 1.78 21.42 -9.88
CA MET A 100 0.80 20.36 -9.98
C MET A 100 1.31 19.07 -9.29
N LYS A 101 0.40 18.34 -8.65
CA LYS A 101 0.72 17.19 -7.82
C LYS A 101 0.80 15.91 -8.66
N TYR A 102 2.02 15.39 -8.83
CA TYR A 102 2.30 14.18 -9.61
C TYR A 102 2.53 12.93 -8.76
N HIS A 103 2.58 13.06 -7.43
CA HIS A 103 2.86 11.91 -6.58
C HIS A 103 2.02 11.89 -5.30
N GLU A 104 2.00 10.73 -4.69
CA GLU A 104 1.57 10.48 -3.31
C GLU A 104 2.62 9.59 -2.63
N ASN A 105 2.71 9.71 -1.31
CA ASN A 105 3.56 8.85 -0.49
C ASN A 105 2.82 7.56 -0.16
N ILE A 106 3.55 6.47 -0.05
CA ILE A 106 3.07 5.20 0.50
C ILE A 106 4.02 4.85 1.63
N LEU A 107 3.54 4.99 2.85
CA LEU A 107 4.35 4.83 4.06
C LEU A 107 4.28 3.40 4.55
N VAL A 108 5.42 2.81 4.85
CA VAL A 108 5.54 1.44 5.33
C VAL A 108 5.97 1.44 6.78
N PHE A 109 5.18 0.76 7.61
CA PHE A 109 5.44 0.58 9.04
C PHE A 109 5.39 -0.90 9.40
N GLY A 110 5.96 -1.26 10.54
CA GLY A 110 5.85 -2.59 11.13
C GLY A 110 6.97 -2.91 12.10
N TYR A 111 6.93 -4.13 12.64
CA TYR A 111 7.91 -4.61 13.58
C TYR A 111 9.10 -5.28 12.84
N GLY A 112 10.28 -5.31 13.44
CA GLY A 112 11.42 -6.09 12.98
C GLY A 112 11.65 -6.12 11.46
N LEU A 113 11.87 -7.31 10.93
CA LEU A 113 11.99 -7.59 9.49
C LEU A 113 10.61 -7.94 8.93
N LEU A 114 10.16 -7.14 7.97
CA LEU A 114 8.87 -7.37 7.30
C LEU A 114 8.97 -8.51 6.28
N ASN A 115 7.85 -9.17 6.02
CA ASN A 115 7.71 -9.96 4.81
C ASN A 115 7.84 -9.03 3.60
N TYR A 116 8.90 -9.20 2.80
CA TYR A 116 9.19 -8.36 1.65
C TYR A 116 9.59 -9.23 0.45
N ILE A 117 8.73 -9.26 -0.54
CA ILE A 117 8.89 -10.02 -1.78
C ILE A 117 9.09 -9.00 -2.91
N PRO A 118 10.35 -8.70 -3.30
CA PRO A 118 10.62 -7.69 -4.32
C PRO A 118 10.00 -8.06 -5.66
N GLN A 119 9.19 -7.19 -6.22
CA GLN A 119 8.61 -7.35 -7.54
C GLN A 119 9.65 -6.97 -8.59
N MET A 120 10.45 -7.95 -9.03
CA MET A 120 11.55 -7.76 -9.97
C MET A 120 11.09 -7.25 -11.31
N THR A 121 11.86 -6.37 -11.94
CA THR A 121 11.63 -5.87 -13.30
C THR A 121 12.70 -6.35 -14.25
N LYS A 122 12.36 -6.44 -15.55
CA LYS A 122 13.32 -6.81 -16.59
C LYS A 122 14.14 -5.58 -17.02
N GLY A 123 15.41 -5.79 -17.27
CA GLY A 123 16.36 -4.82 -17.81
C GLY A 123 17.44 -5.53 -18.60
N GLU A 124 18.34 -4.78 -19.23
CA GLU A 124 19.44 -5.37 -19.99
C GLU A 124 20.39 -6.15 -19.06
N PRO A 125 20.82 -7.36 -19.42
CA PRO A 125 21.85 -8.07 -18.70
C PRO A 125 23.14 -7.27 -18.62
N TYR A 126 23.88 -7.40 -17.52
CA TYR A 126 25.19 -6.77 -17.39
C TYR A 126 26.17 -7.61 -16.58
N HIS A 127 27.45 -7.39 -16.88
CA HIS A 127 28.59 -7.92 -16.13
C HIS A 127 29.31 -6.75 -15.43
N ARG A 128 29.58 -6.89 -14.16
CA ARG A 128 30.35 -5.89 -13.41
C ARG A 128 31.38 -6.56 -12.53
N THR A 129 32.64 -6.17 -12.70
CA THR A 129 33.71 -6.57 -11.79
C THR A 129 33.76 -5.55 -10.63
N HIS A 130 33.66 -6.04 -9.41
CA HIS A 130 33.79 -5.20 -8.23
C HIS A 130 35.26 -4.91 -7.99
N ARG A 131 35.70 -3.67 -8.13
CA ARG A 131 36.99 -3.21 -7.66
C ARG A 131 36.79 -2.68 -6.23
N ASN A 132 37.47 -3.30 -5.25
CA ASN A 132 37.58 -2.69 -3.95
C ASN A 132 38.60 -1.55 -4.07
N GLU A 133 38.12 -0.35 -4.25
CA GLU A 133 38.86 0.78 -3.74
C GLU A 133 38.82 0.66 -2.20
N LYS A 134 39.91 0.94 -1.51
CA LYS A 134 39.96 0.95 -0.04
C LYS A 134 38.91 1.96 0.44
N ASP A 135 37.73 1.45 0.74
CA ASP A 135 36.62 2.32 1.01
C ASP A 135 36.11 2.07 2.43
N GLU A 136 36.41 3.01 3.28
CA GLU A 136 35.53 3.35 4.38
C GLU A 136 34.25 3.95 3.76
N SER A 137 33.38 3.08 3.24
CA SER A 137 32.16 3.56 2.64
C SER A 137 31.28 4.18 3.72
N THR A 138 30.59 5.23 3.39
CA THR A 138 29.57 5.88 4.24
C THR A 138 28.58 4.87 4.86
N TYR A 139 28.48 3.67 4.28
CA TYR A 139 27.59 2.59 4.70
C TYR A 139 28.29 1.42 5.43
N GLY A 140 29.55 1.60 5.88
CA GLY A 140 30.33 0.58 6.60
C GLY A 140 31.19 -0.29 5.67
N LYS A 141 31.87 -1.29 6.26
CA LYS A 141 32.81 -2.16 5.52
C LYS A 141 32.06 -3.01 4.51
N SER A 142 32.43 -2.93 3.23
CA SER A 142 31.93 -3.83 2.20
C SER A 142 32.37 -5.27 2.50
N THR A 143 31.43 -6.21 2.56
CA THR A 143 31.71 -7.65 2.68
C THR A 143 32.09 -8.30 1.36
N ARG A 144 32.03 -7.57 0.24
CA ARG A 144 32.33 -8.08 -1.09
C ARG A 144 33.84 -8.15 -1.32
N LYS A 145 34.33 -9.31 -1.73
CA LYS A 145 35.76 -9.49 -2.03
C LYS A 145 36.15 -8.76 -3.33
N ASN A 146 37.41 -8.27 -3.37
CA ASN A 146 37.96 -7.69 -4.60
C ASN A 146 37.95 -8.70 -5.76
N GLY A 147 37.61 -8.26 -6.94
CA GLY A 147 37.51 -9.15 -8.12
C GLY A 147 36.19 -9.96 -8.18
N HIS A 148 35.25 -9.73 -7.26
CA HIS A 148 33.94 -10.40 -7.35
C HIS A 148 33.22 -9.97 -8.64
N ILE A 149 32.92 -10.94 -9.49
CA ILE A 149 32.16 -10.71 -10.73
C ILE A 149 30.68 -10.84 -10.43
N LEU A 150 29.94 -9.77 -10.67
CA LEU A 150 28.49 -9.77 -10.60
C LEU A 150 27.93 -9.98 -12.01
N ASN A 151 27.36 -11.14 -12.25
CA ASN A 151 26.61 -11.45 -13.46
C ASN A 151 25.13 -11.24 -13.17
N ASN A 152 24.51 -10.27 -13.85
CA ASN A 152 23.08 -10.03 -13.72
C ASN A 152 22.38 -10.42 -15.02
N ALA A 153 21.43 -11.35 -14.94
CA ALA A 153 20.70 -11.88 -16.08
C ALA A 153 19.61 -10.93 -16.62
N GLY A 154 19.59 -9.70 -16.18
CA GLY A 154 18.60 -8.70 -16.60
C GLY A 154 17.50 -8.47 -15.59
N GLU A 155 17.61 -8.98 -14.37
CA GLU A 155 16.67 -8.68 -13.31
C GLU A 155 17.10 -7.44 -12.53
N ARG A 156 16.11 -6.60 -12.17
CA ARG A 156 16.31 -5.38 -11.39
C ARG A 156 15.40 -5.37 -10.17
N TYR A 157 15.96 -5.07 -9.02
CA TYR A 157 15.17 -4.75 -7.84
C TYR A 157 14.33 -3.50 -8.07
N PRO A 158 13.13 -3.41 -7.45
CA PRO A 158 12.28 -2.25 -7.59
C PRO A 158 12.94 -0.99 -7.02
N ASN A 159 12.64 0.15 -7.64
CA ASN A 159 12.99 1.47 -7.12
C ASN A 159 11.92 1.96 -6.17
N SER A 160 12.26 2.91 -5.28
CA SER A 160 11.30 3.53 -4.36
C SER A 160 10.24 4.40 -5.06
N VAL A 161 10.42 4.72 -6.33
CA VAL A 161 9.42 5.44 -7.16
C VAL A 161 8.76 4.44 -8.10
N ILE A 162 7.44 4.28 -7.95
CA ILE A 162 6.63 3.35 -8.75
C ILE A 162 5.55 4.11 -9.49
N ARG A 163 5.35 3.79 -10.78
CA ARG A 163 4.42 4.52 -11.63
C ARG A 163 3.23 3.66 -12.01
N PHE A 164 2.02 4.16 -11.73
CA PHE A 164 0.77 3.51 -12.10
C PHE A 164 -0.22 4.51 -12.72
N LYS A 165 -1.04 4.00 -13.65
CA LYS A 165 -2.06 4.81 -14.30
C LYS A 165 -3.18 5.17 -13.32
N ASN A 166 -3.50 6.46 -13.23
CA ASN A 166 -4.64 6.93 -12.45
C ASN A 166 -5.94 6.32 -12.98
N PRO A 167 -6.88 5.93 -12.12
CA PRO A 167 -8.25 5.65 -12.55
C PRO A 167 -8.84 6.86 -13.29
N SER A 168 -9.56 6.63 -14.37
CA SER A 168 -10.16 7.70 -15.18
C SER A 168 -11.42 7.21 -15.91
N GLY A 169 -12.34 8.13 -16.17
CA GLY A 169 -13.55 7.87 -16.93
C GLY A 169 -14.54 6.94 -16.23
N ARG A 170 -15.24 6.08 -16.97
CA ARG A 170 -16.27 5.17 -16.45
C ARG A 170 -15.76 4.15 -15.42
N GLY A 171 -14.46 3.95 -15.31
CA GLY A 171 -13.83 3.07 -14.31
C GLY A 171 -13.57 3.72 -12.95
N GLN A 172 -13.80 5.04 -12.81
CA GLN A 172 -13.63 5.75 -11.56
C GLN A 172 -14.96 5.79 -10.80
N LEU A 173 -15.07 5.00 -9.74
CA LEU A 173 -16.28 4.85 -8.92
C LEU A 173 -16.26 5.71 -7.66
N HIS A 174 -15.08 6.23 -7.30
CA HIS A 174 -14.85 7.11 -6.15
C HIS A 174 -13.90 8.24 -6.53
N PRO A 175 -14.11 9.48 -6.07
CA PRO A 175 -13.27 10.63 -6.46
C PRO A 175 -11.77 10.44 -6.18
N THR A 176 -11.43 9.75 -5.10
CA THR A 176 -10.04 9.50 -4.67
C THR A 176 -9.59 8.06 -4.89
N GLN A 177 -10.29 7.28 -5.73
CA GLN A 177 -9.98 5.88 -5.97
C GLN A 177 -8.52 5.66 -6.38
N LYS A 178 -7.85 4.76 -5.66
CA LYS A 178 -6.49 4.31 -6.03
C LYS A 178 -6.52 3.28 -7.17
N PRO A 179 -5.47 3.19 -7.97
CA PRO A 179 -5.35 2.16 -9.00
C PRO A 179 -5.33 0.75 -8.40
N VAL A 180 -6.14 -0.15 -8.93
CA VAL A 180 -6.13 -1.56 -8.52
C VAL A 180 -4.74 -2.17 -8.73
N ALA A 181 -4.08 -1.88 -9.86
CA ALA A 181 -2.73 -2.38 -10.16
C ALA A 181 -1.67 -1.95 -9.14
N LEU A 182 -1.78 -0.74 -8.56
CA LEU A 182 -0.92 -0.30 -7.47
C LEU A 182 -1.12 -1.17 -6.22
N PHE A 183 -2.37 -1.43 -5.85
CA PHE A 183 -2.69 -2.24 -4.67
C PHE A 183 -2.33 -3.71 -4.88
N GLU A 184 -2.51 -4.28 -6.09
CA GLU A 184 -2.01 -5.60 -6.45
C GLU A 184 -0.48 -5.69 -6.27
N TYR A 185 0.26 -4.68 -6.71
CA TYR A 185 1.72 -4.60 -6.56
C TYR A 185 2.14 -4.60 -5.08
N LEU A 186 1.51 -3.76 -4.26
CA LEU A 186 1.81 -3.67 -2.83
C LEU A 186 1.44 -4.96 -2.08
N ILE A 187 0.29 -5.56 -2.40
CA ILE A 187 -0.16 -6.82 -1.81
C ILE A 187 0.83 -7.94 -2.13
N ARG A 188 1.27 -8.08 -3.38
CA ARG A 188 2.29 -9.08 -3.77
C ARG A 188 3.64 -8.83 -3.10
N THR A 189 3.96 -7.57 -2.80
CA THR A 189 5.23 -7.21 -2.17
C THR A 189 5.28 -7.59 -0.70
N TYR A 190 4.15 -7.55 0.01
CA TYR A 190 4.13 -7.71 1.47
C TYR A 190 3.37 -8.94 1.96
N THR A 191 2.77 -9.71 1.07
CA THR A 191 1.99 -10.91 1.45
C THR A 191 2.24 -12.09 0.53
N ASN A 192 2.00 -13.30 1.05
CA ASN A 192 1.88 -14.54 0.29
C ASN A 192 0.42 -14.83 -0.10
N GLU A 193 0.19 -15.77 -1.04
CA GLU A 193 -1.17 -16.21 -1.38
C GLU A 193 -1.85 -16.82 -0.15
N GLY A 194 -3.15 -16.57 0.03
CA GLY A 194 -3.94 -17.03 1.17
C GLY A 194 -3.83 -16.17 2.43
N GLU A 195 -2.86 -15.21 2.50
CA GLU A 195 -2.73 -14.29 3.63
C GLU A 195 -3.81 -13.21 3.63
N THR A 196 -4.09 -12.64 4.81
CA THR A 196 -5.20 -11.71 5.05
C THR A 196 -4.75 -10.26 5.03
N VAL A 197 -5.42 -9.45 4.21
CA VAL A 197 -5.22 -7.99 4.11
C VAL A 197 -6.40 -7.25 4.73
N LEU A 198 -6.12 -6.32 5.64
CA LEU A 198 -7.11 -5.40 6.22
C LEU A 198 -7.06 -4.04 5.53
N ASP A 199 -8.23 -3.55 5.13
CA ASP A 199 -8.46 -2.14 4.76
C ASP A 199 -9.59 -1.58 5.63
N ASN A 200 -9.26 -0.69 6.53
CA ASN A 200 -10.21 -0.12 7.48
C ASN A 200 -10.91 1.15 7.00
N CYS A 201 -10.65 1.58 5.76
CA CYS A 201 -11.33 2.70 5.07
C CYS A 201 -11.54 2.34 3.60
N ALA A 202 -12.29 1.26 3.35
CA ALA A 202 -12.28 0.56 2.07
C ALA A 202 -12.83 1.38 0.88
N GLY A 203 -13.62 2.42 1.15
CA GLY A 203 -14.18 3.31 0.13
C GLY A 203 -14.88 2.54 -0.98
N SER A 204 -14.34 2.58 -2.19
CA SER A 204 -14.87 1.82 -3.32
C SER A 204 -14.42 0.35 -3.39
N GLY A 205 -13.66 -0.17 -2.41
CA GLY A 205 -13.23 -1.58 -2.34
C GLY A 205 -12.06 -1.95 -3.26
N THR A 206 -11.17 -1.02 -3.55
CA THR A 206 -10.00 -1.29 -4.39
C THR A 206 -9.12 -2.40 -3.83
N THR A 207 -8.91 -2.40 -2.51
CA THR A 207 -8.16 -3.43 -1.79
C THR A 207 -8.77 -4.82 -1.98
N GLY A 208 -10.09 -4.95 -1.83
CA GLY A 208 -10.79 -6.24 -2.00
C GLY A 208 -10.64 -6.79 -3.43
N VAL A 209 -10.80 -5.92 -4.44
CA VAL A 209 -10.58 -6.30 -5.85
C VAL A 209 -9.15 -6.75 -6.08
N ALA A 210 -8.16 -6.05 -5.52
CA ALA A 210 -6.76 -6.41 -5.65
C ALA A 210 -6.44 -7.74 -4.92
N CYS A 211 -7.02 -7.98 -3.75
CA CYS A 211 -6.87 -9.24 -3.01
C CYS A 211 -7.39 -10.44 -3.81
N ILE A 212 -8.60 -10.34 -4.39
CA ILE A 212 -9.15 -11.41 -5.24
C ILE A 212 -8.20 -11.74 -6.39
N LYS A 213 -7.73 -10.72 -7.13
CA LYS A 213 -6.82 -10.90 -8.27
C LYS A 213 -5.47 -11.47 -7.88
N THR A 214 -5.07 -11.29 -6.64
CA THR A 214 -3.79 -11.77 -6.12
C THR A 214 -3.94 -13.02 -5.24
N ARG A 215 -5.15 -13.58 -5.10
CA ARG A 215 -5.48 -14.75 -4.26
C ARG A 215 -5.15 -14.54 -2.79
N ARG A 216 -5.48 -13.36 -2.25
CA ARG A 216 -5.38 -13.04 -0.83
C ARG A 216 -6.77 -12.96 -0.22
N GLU A 217 -6.86 -13.31 1.06
CA GLU A 217 -8.05 -13.03 1.85
C GLU A 217 -8.11 -11.54 2.21
N PHE A 218 -9.31 -11.04 2.51
CA PHE A 218 -9.47 -9.63 2.87
C PHE A 218 -10.51 -9.41 3.96
N ILE A 219 -10.28 -8.37 4.74
CA ILE A 219 -11.25 -7.73 5.64
C ILE A 219 -11.35 -6.27 5.20
N LEU A 220 -12.56 -5.85 4.83
CA LEU A 220 -12.85 -4.47 4.43
C LEU A 220 -13.82 -3.87 5.44
N ILE A 221 -13.51 -2.67 5.91
CA ILE A 221 -14.39 -1.88 6.79
C ILE A 221 -14.71 -0.59 6.07
N GLU A 222 -16.00 -0.27 5.97
CA GLU A 222 -16.49 0.96 5.34
C GLU A 222 -17.69 1.51 6.13
N LYS A 223 -17.66 2.80 6.41
CA LYS A 223 -18.67 3.43 7.25
C LYS A 223 -19.95 3.76 6.48
N ASP A 224 -19.84 4.12 5.20
CA ASP A 224 -20.99 4.48 4.39
C ASP A 224 -21.64 3.25 3.74
N PRO A 225 -22.92 2.91 4.06
CA PRO A 225 -23.61 1.77 3.48
C PRO A 225 -23.69 1.81 1.94
N LYS A 226 -23.65 3.00 1.34
CA LYS A 226 -23.65 3.13 -0.12
C LYS A 226 -22.35 2.60 -0.73
N TYR A 227 -21.22 2.87 -0.09
CA TYR A 227 -19.93 2.32 -0.50
C TYR A 227 -19.84 0.84 -0.19
N VAL A 228 -20.39 0.36 0.91
CA VAL A 228 -20.49 -1.08 1.18
C VAL A 228 -21.21 -1.81 0.06
N ALA A 229 -22.38 -1.35 -0.37
CA ALA A 229 -23.11 -1.92 -1.50
C ALA A 229 -22.33 -1.85 -2.82
N MET A 230 -21.51 -0.81 -3.01
CA MET A 230 -20.61 -0.70 -4.16
C MET A 230 -19.49 -1.74 -4.09
N ILE A 231 -18.86 -1.92 -2.93
CA ILE A 231 -17.84 -2.94 -2.70
C ILE A 231 -18.35 -4.32 -3.06
N GLU A 232 -19.51 -4.71 -2.52
CA GLU A 232 -20.11 -6.02 -2.76
C GLU A 232 -20.36 -6.26 -4.26
N ARG A 233 -20.88 -5.25 -4.96
CA ARG A 233 -21.11 -5.34 -6.42
C ARG A 233 -19.80 -5.52 -7.18
N ARG A 234 -18.76 -4.77 -6.85
CA ARG A 234 -17.43 -4.88 -7.48
C ARG A 234 -16.79 -6.22 -7.26
N ILE A 235 -16.87 -6.74 -6.04
CA ILE A 235 -16.32 -8.03 -5.69
C ILE A 235 -17.01 -9.15 -6.46
N LYS A 236 -18.35 -9.14 -6.54
CA LYS A 236 -19.12 -10.11 -7.34
C LYS A 236 -18.72 -10.10 -8.83
N GLN A 237 -18.37 -8.95 -9.37
CA GLN A 237 -17.95 -8.83 -10.78
C GLN A 237 -16.55 -9.41 -11.06
N VAL A 238 -15.70 -9.48 -10.06
CA VAL A 238 -14.31 -9.96 -10.19
C VAL A 238 -14.18 -11.42 -9.82
N GLN A 239 -15.02 -11.94 -8.93
CA GLN A 239 -15.08 -13.36 -8.62
C GLN A 239 -15.61 -14.14 -9.83
N PRO A 240 -14.95 -15.23 -10.26
CA PRO A 240 -15.55 -16.11 -11.26
C PRO A 240 -16.90 -16.62 -10.72
N PRO A 241 -17.90 -16.82 -11.58
CA PRO A 241 -19.16 -17.43 -11.14
C PRO A 241 -18.86 -18.74 -10.45
N LEU A 242 -19.49 -18.97 -9.28
CA LEU A 242 -19.38 -20.26 -8.58
C LEU A 242 -19.70 -21.37 -9.58
N PRO A 243 -18.91 -22.48 -9.61
CA PRO A 243 -19.26 -23.62 -10.43
C PRO A 243 -20.69 -24.04 -10.06
N MET A 244 -21.55 -24.11 -11.06
CA MET A 244 -22.91 -24.66 -10.85
C MET A 244 -22.70 -26.08 -10.34
N THR A 245 -23.03 -26.31 -9.08
CA THR A 245 -23.13 -27.67 -8.53
C THR A 245 -24.19 -28.40 -9.33
N ALA A 246 -23.76 -29.42 -10.08
CA ALA A 246 -24.62 -30.30 -10.82
C ALA A 246 -25.46 -31.16 -9.83
#